data_73d748bc36c6900fea6f938c8d74868f
#
_entry.id   73d748bc36c6900fea6f938c8d74868f
#
_cell.length_a   1.000
_cell.length_b   1.000
_cell.length_c   1.000
_cell.angle_alpha   90.00
_cell.angle_beta   90.00
_cell.angle_gamma   90.00
#
_symmetry.space_group_name_H-M   'P 1'
#
loop_
_entity.id
_entity.type
_entity.pdbx_description
1 polymer ?
#
loop_
_entity_poly.entity_id
_entity_poly.type
_entity_poly.pdbx_seq_one_letter_code
_entity_poly.pdbx_strand_id
1 'polypeptide(L)'
;MKRIYTYGHQHVERNITIADIIANKENKVKMTQVTAQNREEAEILSDQNIDMIITGSDTYEDVRQGAPNTFITAALFAGRFVTKDDILKGAIDVAMKGADSVLTPRSPEIVEMLAGEGLHVQGHVGMVPSNATLFGGIRTVGKTAKEALNILKELKELENAGAFGAEVECVAEDALVEISKHTNLVLNSLGAGSGGDVIFLFFEDICGETKNIKMPRHAKSWGNGNKILEQLNEERSKAIRNFKSDVDSSKFPNHEHTISMNDGELDLLINKLK
;
A
#
# COMPACT_ATOMS: atom_id res chain seq x y z
N MET A 1 -4.29 21.86 -5.76
CA MET A 1 -4.81 20.76 -6.60
C MET A 1 -4.51 21.03 -8.06
N LYS A 2 -4.09 20.01 -8.80
CA LYS A 2 -3.78 20.05 -10.23
C LYS A 2 -4.89 19.33 -11.00
N ARG A 3 -5.43 19.98 -12.05
CA ARG A 3 -6.42 19.34 -12.93
C ARG A 3 -5.70 18.53 -13.98
N ILE A 4 -6.05 17.27 -14.11
CA ILE A 4 -5.47 16.33 -15.06
C ILE A 4 -6.55 15.48 -15.74
N TYR A 5 -6.18 14.80 -16.80
CA TYR A 5 -6.93 13.67 -17.34
C TYR A 5 -6.26 12.36 -16.90
N THR A 6 -7.04 11.41 -16.42
CA THR A 6 -6.56 10.05 -16.17
C THR A 6 -6.29 9.32 -17.49
N TYR A 7 -5.65 8.16 -17.44
CA TYR A 7 -5.49 7.28 -18.61
C TYR A 7 -6.84 6.96 -19.28
N GLY A 8 -7.91 6.80 -18.48
CA GLY A 8 -9.29 6.62 -18.97
C GLY A 8 -10.00 7.90 -19.39
N HIS A 9 -9.28 9.00 -19.66
CA HIS A 9 -9.81 10.29 -20.07
C HIS A 9 -10.81 10.94 -19.09
N GLN A 10 -10.78 10.57 -17.81
CA GLN A 10 -11.61 11.21 -16.80
C GLN A 10 -10.94 12.49 -16.30
N HIS A 11 -11.73 13.55 -16.13
CA HIS A 11 -11.28 14.81 -15.57
C HIS A 11 -11.23 14.73 -14.06
N VAL A 12 -10.06 14.86 -13.46
CA VAL A 12 -9.85 14.72 -12.00
C VAL A 12 -8.89 15.77 -11.46
N GLU A 13 -8.84 15.92 -10.15
CA GLU A 13 -7.83 16.73 -9.46
C GLU A 13 -6.83 15.81 -8.73
N ARG A 14 -5.57 16.28 -8.65
CA ARG A 14 -4.50 15.62 -7.88
C ARG A 14 -3.74 16.63 -7.01
N ASN A 15 -3.28 16.17 -5.86
CA ASN A 15 -2.39 16.96 -5.00
C ASN A 15 -1.08 17.30 -5.71
N ILE A 16 -0.44 16.29 -6.34
CA ILE A 16 0.79 16.40 -7.12
C ILE A 16 0.66 15.60 -8.41
N THR A 17 1.50 15.92 -9.39
CA THR A 17 1.65 15.19 -10.66
C THR A 17 3.08 14.67 -10.79
N ILE A 18 3.34 13.81 -11.79
CA ILE A 18 4.71 13.34 -12.10
C ILE A 18 5.64 14.52 -12.42
N ALA A 19 5.14 15.56 -13.07
CA ALA A 19 5.92 16.77 -13.33
C ALA A 19 6.32 17.48 -12.01
N ASP A 20 5.40 17.55 -11.04
CA ASP A 20 5.71 18.12 -9.71
C ASP A 20 6.71 17.23 -8.95
N ILE A 21 6.58 15.90 -9.04
CA ILE A 21 7.49 14.93 -8.41
C ILE A 21 8.91 15.10 -8.97
N ILE A 22 9.05 15.22 -10.29
CA ILE A 22 10.34 15.45 -10.95
C ILE A 22 10.92 16.83 -10.54
N ALA A 23 10.11 17.87 -10.53
CA ALA A 23 10.53 19.20 -10.11
C ALA A 23 10.98 19.23 -8.62
N ASN A 24 10.28 18.48 -7.76
CA ASN A 24 10.66 18.33 -6.35
C ASN A 24 12.02 17.64 -6.21
N LYS A 25 12.30 16.59 -7.01
CA LYS A 25 13.63 15.97 -7.08
C LYS A 25 14.71 16.98 -7.46
N GLU A 26 14.51 17.74 -8.54
CA GLU A 26 15.45 18.76 -9.01
C GLU A 26 15.71 19.83 -7.94
N ASN A 27 14.66 20.25 -7.23
CA ASN A 27 14.72 21.23 -6.15
C ASN A 27 15.13 20.63 -4.79
N LYS A 28 15.43 19.33 -4.73
CA LYS A 28 15.80 18.59 -3.51
C LYS A 28 14.74 18.68 -2.39
N VAL A 29 13.48 18.78 -2.76
CA VAL A 29 12.33 18.72 -1.84
C VAL A 29 12.02 17.25 -1.59
N LYS A 30 12.12 16.81 -0.33
CA LYS A 30 11.77 15.45 0.05
C LYS A 30 10.26 15.28 0.07
N MET A 31 9.82 14.12 -0.42
CA MET A 31 8.42 13.70 -0.48
C MET A 31 8.20 12.47 0.39
N THR A 32 6.96 12.20 0.70
CA THR A 32 6.51 11.05 1.50
C THR A 32 5.68 10.09 0.67
N GLN A 33 5.90 8.77 0.87
CA GLN A 33 5.03 7.71 0.35
C GLN A 33 4.68 6.74 1.47
N VAL A 34 3.42 6.34 1.55
CA VAL A 34 2.95 5.37 2.54
C VAL A 34 2.05 4.34 1.85
N THR A 35 2.07 3.08 2.34
CA THR A 35 1.11 2.06 1.90
C THR A 35 -0.29 2.36 2.44
N ALA A 36 -1.32 1.97 1.68
CA ALA A 36 -2.68 1.81 2.20
C ALA A 36 -3.29 0.52 1.64
N GLN A 37 -4.07 -0.17 2.46
CA GLN A 37 -4.71 -1.43 2.09
C GLN A 37 -6.23 -1.32 1.97
N ASN A 38 -6.80 -0.23 2.46
CA ASN A 38 -8.24 0.02 2.49
C ASN A 38 -8.54 1.52 2.48
N ARG A 39 -9.83 1.83 2.38
CA ARG A 39 -10.37 3.18 2.33
C ARG A 39 -10.02 4.01 3.57
N GLU A 40 -10.16 3.43 4.77
CA GLU A 40 -9.94 4.13 6.04
C GLU A 40 -8.48 4.59 6.18
N GLU A 41 -7.53 3.72 5.88
CA GLU A 41 -6.10 4.07 5.85
C GLU A 41 -5.82 5.19 4.85
N ALA A 42 -6.41 5.11 3.65
CA ALA A 42 -6.25 6.12 2.61
C ALA A 42 -6.84 7.48 3.00
N GLU A 43 -8.00 7.51 3.65
CA GLU A 43 -8.60 8.74 4.20
C GLU A 43 -7.67 9.39 5.21
N ILE A 44 -7.11 8.62 6.15
CA ILE A 44 -6.14 9.10 7.14
C ILE A 44 -4.91 9.72 6.45
N LEU A 45 -4.33 9.03 5.47
CA LEU A 45 -3.15 9.53 4.75
C LEU A 45 -3.44 10.81 3.96
N SER A 46 -4.58 10.87 3.29
CA SER A 46 -5.03 12.03 2.54
C SER A 46 -5.24 13.25 3.45
N ASP A 47 -5.87 13.07 4.60
CA ASP A 47 -6.13 14.13 5.59
C ASP A 47 -4.84 14.68 6.21
N GLN A 48 -3.80 13.86 6.31
CA GLN A 48 -2.47 14.26 6.79
C GLN A 48 -1.56 14.77 5.67
N ASN A 49 -2.06 14.94 4.44
CA ASN A 49 -1.32 15.47 3.30
C ASN A 49 -0.05 14.65 2.96
N ILE A 50 -0.12 13.34 3.07
CA ILE A 50 0.92 12.45 2.52
C ILE A 50 0.96 12.65 1.00
N ASP A 51 2.16 12.84 0.44
CA ASP A 51 2.32 13.20 -0.97
C ASP A 51 1.83 12.10 -1.90
N MET A 52 2.18 10.85 -1.60
CA MET A 52 1.87 9.68 -2.45
C MET A 52 1.43 8.49 -1.62
N ILE A 53 0.51 7.72 -2.17
CA ILE A 53 0.08 6.41 -1.63
C ILE A 53 0.51 5.32 -2.61
N ILE A 54 0.91 4.17 -2.08
CA ILE A 54 1.09 2.94 -2.85
C ILE A 54 0.19 1.85 -2.29
N THR A 55 -0.45 1.10 -3.20
CA THR A 55 -1.39 0.03 -2.84
C THR A 55 -1.33 -1.11 -3.85
N GLY A 56 -1.83 -2.27 -3.51
CA GLY A 56 -1.99 -3.36 -4.47
C GLY A 56 -3.02 -3.03 -5.55
N SER A 57 -2.86 -3.60 -6.73
CA SER A 57 -3.83 -3.44 -7.81
C SER A 57 -5.24 -3.93 -7.45
N ASP A 58 -5.35 -4.83 -6.49
CA ASP A 58 -6.61 -5.39 -5.97
C ASP A 58 -7.31 -4.53 -4.94
N THR A 59 -6.56 -3.76 -4.18
CA THR A 59 -7.09 -2.84 -3.16
C THR A 59 -7.23 -1.41 -3.69
N TYR A 60 -6.78 -1.17 -4.93
CA TYR A 60 -6.72 0.16 -5.54
C TYR A 60 -8.04 0.93 -5.48
N GLU A 61 -9.15 0.30 -5.84
CA GLU A 61 -10.46 0.99 -5.91
C GLU A 61 -10.92 1.48 -4.55
N ASP A 62 -10.74 0.67 -3.52
CA ASP A 62 -11.10 1.02 -2.14
C ASP A 62 -10.21 2.16 -1.62
N VAL A 63 -8.90 2.06 -1.85
CA VAL A 63 -7.93 3.10 -1.50
C VAL A 63 -8.20 4.42 -2.25
N ARG A 64 -8.54 4.36 -3.56
CA ARG A 64 -8.88 5.55 -4.33
C ARG A 64 -10.15 6.25 -3.80
N GLN A 65 -11.12 5.51 -3.28
CA GLN A 65 -12.30 6.09 -2.65
C GLN A 65 -11.95 6.89 -1.40
N GLY A 66 -10.99 6.42 -0.59
CA GLY A 66 -10.51 7.11 0.60
C GLY A 66 -9.63 8.33 0.29
N ALA A 67 -8.87 8.28 -0.81
CA ALA A 67 -7.93 9.33 -1.19
C ALA A 67 -8.16 9.80 -2.64
N PRO A 68 -9.31 10.46 -2.94
CA PRO A 68 -9.72 10.75 -4.31
C PRO A 68 -8.75 11.67 -5.07
N ASN A 69 -8.01 12.50 -4.37
CA ASN A 69 -7.12 13.51 -4.95
C ASN A 69 -5.63 13.25 -4.71
N THR A 70 -5.27 12.24 -3.93
CA THR A 70 -3.86 11.90 -3.66
C THR A 70 -3.27 11.13 -4.86
N PHE A 71 -1.99 11.37 -5.17
CA PHE A 71 -1.26 10.56 -6.15
C PHE A 71 -1.16 9.12 -5.67
N ILE A 72 -1.67 8.16 -6.44
CA ILE A 72 -1.67 6.74 -6.07
C ILE A 72 -0.96 5.90 -7.12
N THR A 73 0.02 5.13 -6.65
CA THR A 73 0.71 4.07 -7.41
C THR A 73 0.04 2.73 -7.15
N ALA A 74 -0.34 2.00 -8.20
CA ALA A 74 -0.86 0.64 -8.11
C ALA A 74 0.27 -0.38 -8.33
N ALA A 75 0.57 -1.21 -7.32
CA ALA A 75 1.58 -2.24 -7.39
C ALA A 75 1.06 -3.49 -8.11
N LEU A 76 1.78 -3.91 -9.14
CA LEU A 76 1.50 -5.10 -9.94
C LEU A 76 2.35 -6.27 -9.44
N PHE A 77 1.91 -6.91 -8.37
CA PHE A 77 2.66 -8.01 -7.74
C PHE A 77 2.86 -9.20 -8.67
N ALA A 78 4.10 -9.66 -8.79
CA ALA A 78 4.51 -10.72 -9.72
C ALA A 78 3.72 -12.03 -9.60
N GLY A 79 3.23 -12.38 -8.42
CA GLY A 79 2.45 -13.59 -8.20
C GLY A 79 1.03 -13.57 -8.79
N ARG A 80 0.51 -12.41 -9.16
CA ARG A 80 -0.84 -12.25 -9.75
C ARG A 80 -0.83 -12.25 -11.27
N PHE A 81 0.26 -11.80 -11.86
CA PHE A 81 0.39 -11.60 -13.30
C PHE A 81 1.45 -12.54 -13.85
N VAL A 82 1.04 -13.68 -14.41
CA VAL A 82 1.93 -14.76 -14.83
C VAL A 82 2.58 -14.44 -16.18
N THR A 83 1.79 -13.99 -17.14
CA THR A 83 2.25 -13.69 -18.51
C THR A 83 2.44 -12.18 -18.73
N LYS A 84 3.05 -11.82 -19.88
CA LYS A 84 3.16 -10.43 -20.34
C LYS A 84 1.78 -9.82 -20.58
N ASP A 85 0.85 -10.59 -21.15
CA ASP A 85 -0.50 -10.12 -21.42
C ASP A 85 -1.30 -9.90 -20.13
N ASP A 86 -1.09 -10.74 -19.10
CA ASP A 86 -1.79 -10.58 -17.82
C ASP A 86 -1.36 -9.28 -17.14
N ILE A 87 -0.04 -8.99 -17.08
CA ILE A 87 0.44 -7.77 -16.43
C ILE A 87 0.05 -6.52 -17.21
N LEU A 88 0.03 -6.56 -18.55
CA LEU A 88 -0.44 -5.46 -19.38
C LEU A 88 -1.93 -5.19 -19.13
N LYS A 89 -2.78 -6.21 -19.16
CA LYS A 89 -4.20 -6.08 -18.83
C LYS A 89 -4.43 -5.51 -17.43
N GLY A 90 -3.71 -6.02 -16.43
CA GLY A 90 -3.81 -5.53 -15.06
C GLY A 90 -3.37 -4.07 -14.91
N ALA A 91 -2.31 -3.66 -15.61
CA ALA A 91 -1.83 -2.29 -15.61
C ALA A 91 -2.83 -1.33 -16.27
N ILE A 92 -3.38 -1.70 -17.43
CA ILE A 92 -4.41 -0.92 -18.12
C ILE A 92 -5.67 -0.84 -17.25
N ASP A 93 -6.11 -1.94 -16.63
CA ASP A 93 -7.31 -1.97 -15.78
C ASP A 93 -7.21 -0.94 -14.64
N VAL A 94 -6.12 -0.93 -13.89
CA VAL A 94 -5.96 0.05 -12.79
C VAL A 94 -5.77 1.47 -13.30
N ALA A 95 -5.11 1.68 -14.44
CA ALA A 95 -4.95 2.99 -15.07
C ALA A 95 -6.29 3.54 -15.55
N MET A 96 -7.16 2.72 -16.15
CA MET A 96 -8.53 3.07 -16.53
C MET A 96 -9.40 3.45 -15.33
N LYS A 97 -9.14 2.85 -14.16
CA LYS A 97 -9.77 3.19 -12.88
C LYS A 97 -9.18 4.44 -12.24
N GLY A 98 -8.15 5.03 -12.83
CA GLY A 98 -7.55 6.30 -12.43
C GLY A 98 -6.28 6.21 -11.58
N ALA A 99 -5.54 5.09 -11.63
CA ALA A 99 -4.20 5.03 -11.06
C ALA A 99 -3.28 6.03 -11.77
N ASP A 100 -2.47 6.74 -10.98
CA ASP A 100 -1.59 7.78 -11.50
C ASP A 100 -0.27 7.19 -12.01
N SER A 101 0.14 6.05 -11.44
CA SER A 101 1.26 5.23 -11.90
C SER A 101 1.08 3.76 -11.52
N VAL A 102 1.90 2.91 -12.09
CA VAL A 102 2.02 1.49 -11.73
C VAL A 102 3.44 1.17 -11.29
N LEU A 103 3.59 0.24 -10.34
CA LEU A 103 4.90 -0.30 -9.92
C LEU A 103 4.98 -1.77 -10.28
N THR A 104 6.12 -2.19 -10.83
CA THR A 104 6.39 -3.61 -11.10
C THR A 104 7.83 -3.99 -10.77
N PRO A 105 8.06 -5.13 -10.08
CA PRO A 105 9.39 -5.69 -9.86
C PRO A 105 9.89 -6.55 -11.04
N ARG A 106 9.20 -6.50 -12.18
CA ARG A 106 9.53 -7.30 -13.37
C ARG A 106 10.69 -6.68 -14.15
N SER A 107 11.15 -7.42 -15.15
CA SER A 107 12.31 -7.02 -15.96
C SER A 107 12.11 -5.70 -16.72
N PRO A 108 13.21 -5.04 -17.16
CA PRO A 108 13.13 -3.83 -17.98
C PRO A 108 12.27 -3.98 -19.24
N GLU A 109 12.21 -5.16 -19.87
CA GLU A 109 11.34 -5.40 -21.04
C GLU A 109 9.85 -5.29 -20.70
N ILE A 110 9.45 -5.63 -19.46
CA ILE A 110 8.07 -5.41 -19.01
C ILE A 110 7.82 -3.92 -18.77
N VAL A 111 8.78 -3.22 -18.18
CA VAL A 111 8.70 -1.78 -17.97
C VAL A 111 8.56 -1.05 -19.30
N GLU A 112 9.40 -1.40 -20.31
CA GLU A 112 9.35 -0.83 -21.66
C GLU A 112 8.01 -1.08 -22.34
N MET A 113 7.48 -2.29 -22.23
CA MET A 113 6.16 -2.63 -22.76
C MET A 113 5.05 -1.76 -22.15
N LEU A 114 5.03 -1.62 -20.82
CA LEU A 114 4.04 -0.82 -20.11
C LEU A 114 4.17 0.69 -20.41
N ALA A 115 5.39 1.20 -20.43
CA ALA A 115 5.68 2.60 -20.78
C ALA A 115 5.33 2.90 -22.23
N GLY A 116 5.55 1.95 -23.14
CA GLY A 116 5.18 2.05 -24.57
C GLY A 116 3.69 2.20 -24.82
N GLU A 117 2.84 1.72 -23.90
CA GLU A 117 1.38 1.91 -23.92
C GLU A 117 0.94 3.23 -23.25
N GLY A 118 1.89 4.11 -22.89
CA GLY A 118 1.61 5.40 -22.26
C GLY A 118 1.33 5.34 -20.77
N LEU A 119 1.66 4.21 -20.10
CA LEU A 119 1.55 4.07 -18.65
C LEU A 119 2.76 4.70 -17.97
N HIS A 120 2.53 5.31 -16.80
CA HIS A 120 3.62 5.83 -15.97
C HIS A 120 4.12 4.71 -15.04
N VAL A 121 5.36 4.26 -15.26
CA VAL A 121 5.90 3.05 -14.63
C VAL A 121 6.98 3.39 -13.62
N GLN A 122 6.94 2.73 -12.47
CA GLN A 122 8.03 2.64 -11.50
C GLN A 122 8.57 1.22 -11.50
N GLY A 123 9.90 1.08 -11.46
CA GLY A 123 10.58 -0.19 -11.27
C GLY A 123 10.88 -0.48 -9.80
N HIS A 124 11.60 -1.57 -9.51
CA HIS A 124 11.98 -1.96 -8.17
C HIS A 124 13.39 -2.54 -8.19
N VAL A 125 14.29 -1.98 -7.38
CA VAL A 125 15.71 -2.38 -7.30
C VAL A 125 16.16 -2.56 -5.84
N GLY A 126 17.35 -3.12 -5.66
CA GLY A 126 17.91 -3.36 -4.34
C GLY A 126 17.55 -4.75 -3.80
N MET A 127 17.09 -4.80 -2.55
CA MET A 127 16.68 -6.07 -1.91
C MET A 127 15.23 -6.41 -2.27
N VAL A 128 14.95 -6.60 -3.54
CA VAL A 128 13.62 -7.05 -3.99
C VAL A 128 13.27 -8.38 -3.31
N PRO A 129 12.16 -8.49 -2.54
CA PRO A 129 11.88 -9.67 -1.70
C PRO A 129 11.85 -11.01 -2.45
N SER A 130 11.36 -11.03 -3.70
CA SER A 130 11.36 -12.22 -4.54
C SER A 130 12.75 -12.75 -4.86
N ASN A 131 13.78 -11.92 -4.75
CA ASN A 131 15.17 -12.24 -5.02
C ASN A 131 15.99 -12.58 -3.75
N ALA A 132 15.34 -12.65 -2.59
CA ALA A 132 16.01 -12.86 -1.30
C ALA A 132 16.93 -14.10 -1.29
N THR A 133 16.53 -15.17 -1.96
CA THR A 133 17.35 -16.41 -2.06
C THR A 133 18.68 -16.19 -2.78
N LEU A 134 18.74 -15.28 -3.76
CA LEU A 134 19.98 -14.94 -4.47
C LEU A 134 20.98 -14.22 -3.56
N PHE A 135 20.48 -13.52 -2.54
CA PHE A 135 21.29 -12.76 -1.58
C PHE A 135 21.58 -13.51 -0.27
N GLY A 136 21.13 -14.77 -0.17
CA GLY A 136 21.28 -15.58 1.05
C GLY A 136 20.35 -15.15 2.19
N GLY A 137 19.24 -14.49 1.89
CA GLY A 137 18.24 -13.97 2.81
C GLY A 137 18.05 -12.46 2.67
N ILE A 138 17.09 -11.93 3.45
CA ILE A 138 16.81 -10.48 3.48
C ILE A 138 17.96 -9.74 4.17
N ARG A 139 18.62 -8.85 3.46
CA ARG A 139 19.75 -8.04 3.97
C ARG A 139 19.84 -6.69 3.27
N THR A 140 20.56 -5.76 3.85
CA THR A 140 20.99 -4.56 3.13
C THR A 140 21.98 -4.93 2.04
N VAL A 141 21.73 -4.48 0.82
CA VAL A 141 22.60 -4.60 -0.37
C VAL A 141 23.33 -3.28 -0.65
N GLY A 142 24.22 -3.23 -1.66
CA GLY A 142 24.98 -2.02 -1.98
C GLY A 142 26.10 -1.71 -0.98
N LYS A 143 26.50 -2.66 -0.12
CA LYS A 143 27.59 -2.48 0.85
C LYS A 143 28.99 -2.54 0.26
N THR A 144 29.12 -2.94 -0.97
CA THR A 144 30.37 -2.95 -1.72
C THR A 144 30.20 -2.13 -2.99
N ALA A 145 31.31 -1.57 -3.50
CA ALA A 145 31.29 -0.84 -4.77
C ALA A 145 30.70 -1.67 -5.92
N LYS A 146 30.99 -2.99 -5.94
CA LYS A 146 30.43 -3.90 -6.95
C LYS A 146 28.90 -3.99 -6.84
N GLU A 147 28.34 -4.16 -5.64
CA GLU A 147 26.89 -4.20 -5.44
C GLU A 147 26.25 -2.85 -5.80
N ALA A 148 26.85 -1.72 -5.38
CA ALA A 148 26.35 -0.39 -5.68
C ALA A 148 26.33 -0.10 -7.19
N LEU A 149 27.38 -0.49 -7.91
CA LEU A 149 27.45 -0.36 -9.37
C LEU A 149 26.40 -1.24 -10.08
N ASN A 150 26.09 -2.42 -9.56
CA ASN A 150 25.02 -3.25 -10.11
C ASN A 150 23.66 -2.59 -9.94
N ILE A 151 23.37 -2.01 -8.76
CA ILE A 151 22.12 -1.27 -8.51
C ILE A 151 22.01 -0.07 -9.45
N LEU A 152 23.10 0.69 -9.65
CA LEU A 152 23.10 1.79 -10.61
C LEU A 152 22.82 1.30 -12.03
N LYS A 153 23.42 0.17 -12.43
CA LYS A 153 23.16 -0.44 -13.73
C LYS A 153 21.68 -0.81 -13.90
N GLU A 154 21.07 -1.46 -12.92
CA GLU A 154 19.64 -1.81 -12.91
C GLU A 154 18.77 -0.55 -13.03
N LEU A 155 19.07 0.52 -12.28
CA LEU A 155 18.37 1.80 -12.41
C LEU A 155 18.49 2.39 -13.82
N LYS A 156 19.68 2.32 -14.45
CA LYS A 156 19.87 2.79 -15.83
C LYS A 156 19.09 1.96 -16.85
N GLU A 157 18.98 0.65 -16.64
CA GLU A 157 18.15 -0.22 -17.47
C GLU A 157 16.67 0.14 -17.36
N LEU A 158 16.16 0.43 -16.16
CA LEU A 158 14.80 0.90 -15.94
C LEU A 158 14.56 2.29 -16.53
N GLU A 159 15.52 3.21 -16.39
CA GLU A 159 15.46 4.55 -16.98
C GLU A 159 15.36 4.47 -18.52
N ASN A 160 16.18 3.64 -19.14
CA ASN A 160 16.17 3.41 -20.59
C ASN A 160 14.87 2.72 -21.06
N ALA A 161 14.25 1.90 -20.22
CA ALA A 161 12.97 1.25 -20.47
C ALA A 161 11.75 2.20 -20.31
N GLY A 162 11.98 3.49 -19.96
CA GLY A 162 10.92 4.49 -19.85
C GLY A 162 10.26 4.60 -18.48
N ALA A 163 10.82 4.00 -17.43
CA ALA A 163 10.36 4.27 -16.06
C ALA A 163 10.61 5.75 -15.71
N PHE A 164 9.70 6.37 -14.92
CA PHE A 164 9.95 7.69 -14.35
C PHE A 164 10.55 7.61 -12.93
N GLY A 165 10.44 6.47 -12.26
CA GLY A 165 10.94 6.26 -10.92
C GLY A 165 11.20 4.80 -10.60
N ALA A 166 11.77 4.55 -9.43
CA ALA A 166 12.00 3.22 -8.92
C ALA A 166 11.91 3.20 -7.38
N GLU A 167 11.34 2.13 -6.85
CA GLU A 167 11.48 1.77 -5.46
C GLU A 167 12.88 1.20 -5.23
N VAL A 168 13.57 1.72 -4.20
CA VAL A 168 14.92 1.31 -3.82
C VAL A 168 14.86 0.72 -2.43
N GLU A 169 14.87 -0.63 -2.35
CA GLU A 169 14.65 -1.33 -1.10
C GLU A 169 15.94 -1.80 -0.47
N CYS A 170 16.12 -1.44 0.82
CA CYS A 170 17.21 -1.92 1.68
C CYS A 170 18.62 -1.78 1.06
N VAL A 171 18.91 -0.64 0.46
CA VAL A 171 20.25 -0.28 -0.06
C VAL A 171 21.04 0.48 1.00
N ALA A 172 22.34 0.34 1.04
CA ALA A 172 23.21 1.11 1.92
C ALA A 172 23.07 2.61 1.63
N GLU A 173 22.88 3.43 2.66
CA GLU A 173 22.60 4.87 2.52
C GLU A 173 23.66 5.60 1.71
N ASP A 174 24.94 5.38 2.05
CA ASP A 174 26.07 6.02 1.35
C ASP A 174 26.07 5.70 -0.16
N ALA A 175 25.73 4.46 -0.49
CA ALA A 175 25.62 4.02 -1.88
C ALA A 175 24.45 4.72 -2.58
N LEU A 176 23.27 4.81 -1.94
CA LEU A 176 22.12 5.47 -2.54
C LEU A 176 22.35 6.98 -2.71
N VAL A 177 22.97 7.65 -1.74
CA VAL A 177 23.35 9.08 -1.84
C VAL A 177 24.24 9.32 -3.06
N GLU A 178 25.18 8.42 -3.35
CA GLU A 178 26.02 8.57 -4.53
C GLU A 178 25.29 8.19 -5.81
N ILE A 179 24.60 7.05 -5.85
CA ILE A 179 23.83 6.55 -7.00
C ILE A 179 22.78 7.59 -7.47
N SER A 180 22.11 8.27 -6.54
CA SER A 180 21.05 9.24 -6.86
C SER A 180 21.54 10.41 -7.75
N LYS A 181 22.83 10.71 -7.73
CA LYS A 181 23.45 11.75 -8.58
C LYS A 181 23.62 11.31 -10.04
N HIS A 182 23.47 10.03 -10.32
CA HIS A 182 23.75 9.41 -11.61
C HIS A 182 22.52 8.86 -12.33
N THR A 183 21.30 9.13 -11.84
CA THR A 183 20.05 8.74 -12.48
C THR A 183 19.01 9.85 -12.44
N ASN A 184 18.18 9.96 -13.49
CA ASN A 184 17.06 10.88 -13.53
C ASN A 184 15.80 10.28 -12.89
N LEU A 185 15.77 8.97 -12.60
CA LEU A 185 14.65 8.31 -11.94
C LEU A 185 14.36 8.95 -10.58
N VAL A 186 13.09 9.15 -10.27
CA VAL A 186 12.66 9.46 -8.91
C VAL A 186 12.86 8.21 -8.05
N LEU A 187 13.60 8.34 -6.95
CA LEU A 187 13.99 7.21 -6.10
C LEU A 187 13.15 7.18 -4.82
N ASN A 188 12.30 6.17 -4.68
CA ASN A 188 11.49 5.91 -3.51
C ASN A 188 12.27 5.04 -2.53
N SER A 189 12.80 5.63 -1.46
CA SER A 189 13.67 4.97 -0.48
C SER A 189 12.85 4.19 0.55
N LEU A 190 12.86 2.87 0.44
CA LEU A 190 12.35 1.94 1.44
C LEU A 190 13.53 1.27 2.17
N GLY A 191 13.85 1.74 3.36
CA GLY A 191 14.98 1.21 4.12
C GLY A 191 16.36 1.49 3.51
N ALA A 192 16.46 2.47 2.62
CA ALA A 192 17.70 2.85 1.95
C ALA A 192 18.22 4.24 2.39
N GLY A 193 17.73 4.77 3.49
CA GLY A 193 18.18 6.03 4.08
C GLY A 193 17.66 7.27 3.37
N SER A 194 18.34 8.40 3.57
CA SER A 194 17.91 9.73 3.12
C SER A 194 18.32 10.06 1.67
N GLY A 195 19.01 9.16 0.98
CA GLY A 195 19.50 9.38 -0.39
C GLY A 195 18.43 9.40 -1.48
N GLY A 196 17.23 8.84 -1.21
CA GLY A 196 16.10 8.89 -2.11
C GLY A 196 15.38 10.22 -2.14
N ASP A 197 14.58 10.46 -3.18
CA ASP A 197 13.76 11.66 -3.35
C ASP A 197 12.48 11.58 -2.51
N VAL A 198 11.98 10.36 -2.33
CA VAL A 198 10.78 10.03 -1.57
C VAL A 198 11.17 9.11 -0.42
N ILE A 199 10.68 9.39 0.79
CA ILE A 199 10.82 8.51 1.94
C ILE A 199 9.57 7.65 2.03
N PHE A 200 9.76 6.34 1.95
CA PHE A 200 8.68 5.37 1.93
C PHE A 200 8.67 4.49 3.17
N LEU A 201 7.51 4.36 3.81
CA LEU A 201 7.26 3.44 4.93
C LEU A 201 5.88 2.79 4.80
N PHE A 202 5.70 1.66 5.49
CA PHE A 202 4.42 0.98 5.61
C PHE A 202 3.53 1.65 6.67
N PHE A 203 2.22 1.71 6.40
CA PHE A 203 1.22 2.28 7.30
C PHE A 203 1.26 1.63 8.67
N GLU A 204 1.26 0.30 8.71
CA GLU A 204 1.27 -0.48 9.95
C GLU A 204 2.54 -0.24 10.80
N ASP A 205 3.69 0.03 10.19
CA ASP A 205 4.91 0.37 10.91
C ASP A 205 4.80 1.76 11.55
N ILE A 206 4.30 2.73 10.80
CA ILE A 206 4.10 4.12 11.27
C ILE A 206 3.11 4.14 12.43
N CYS A 207 1.99 3.43 12.30
CA CYS A 207 0.90 3.41 13.28
C CYS A 207 1.17 2.48 14.48
N GLY A 208 2.22 1.65 14.42
CA GLY A 208 2.55 0.68 15.46
C GLY A 208 1.57 -0.49 15.49
N GLU A 209 1.15 -0.96 14.31
CA GLU A 209 0.22 -2.06 14.12
C GLU A 209 0.88 -3.34 13.61
N THR A 210 2.17 -3.30 13.31
CA THR A 210 2.96 -4.46 12.87
C THR A 210 2.89 -5.58 13.88
N LYS A 211 2.33 -6.73 13.48
CA LYS A 211 2.12 -7.89 14.36
C LYS A 211 3.13 -8.99 14.09
N ASN A 212 3.55 -9.67 15.17
CA ASN A 212 4.32 -10.93 15.13
C ASN A 212 5.69 -10.86 14.40
N ILE A 213 6.14 -9.69 14.00
CA ILE A 213 7.45 -9.49 13.36
C ILE A 213 8.19 -8.40 14.13
N LYS A 214 9.47 -8.61 14.34
CA LYS A 214 10.32 -7.54 14.88
C LYS A 214 10.31 -6.40 13.88
N MET A 215 9.96 -5.20 14.34
CA MET A 215 9.99 -3.99 13.51
C MET A 215 11.32 -3.91 12.75
N PRO A 216 11.29 -3.69 11.43
CA PRO A 216 12.51 -3.52 10.64
C PRO A 216 13.34 -2.35 11.16
N ARG A 217 14.67 -2.47 11.07
CA ARG A 217 15.59 -1.42 11.57
C ARG A 217 15.34 -0.04 10.97
N HIS A 218 14.85 0.00 9.73
CA HIS A 218 14.59 1.24 8.99
C HIS A 218 13.23 1.86 9.32
N ALA A 219 12.35 1.12 9.96
CA ALA A 219 11.03 1.59 10.36
C ALA A 219 11.06 2.16 11.78
N LYS A 220 10.14 3.07 12.03
CA LYS A 220 9.88 3.66 13.33
C LYS A 220 8.38 3.82 13.50
N SER A 221 7.88 3.46 14.68
CA SER A 221 6.49 3.74 15.04
C SER A 221 6.39 5.10 15.74
N TRP A 222 5.38 5.86 15.36
CA TRP A 222 4.92 7.07 16.05
C TRP A 222 3.61 6.83 16.78
N GLY A 223 2.91 5.70 16.46
CA GLY A 223 1.67 5.26 17.09
C GLY A 223 1.88 4.05 18.01
N ASN A 224 0.80 3.60 18.63
CA ASN A 224 0.72 2.43 19.50
C ASN A 224 -0.51 1.57 19.17
N GLY A 225 -0.85 1.44 17.90
CA GLY A 225 -2.04 0.78 17.38
C GLY A 225 -2.25 -0.62 17.93
N ASN A 226 -1.20 -1.46 18.02
CA ASN A 226 -1.30 -2.81 18.58
C ASN A 226 -1.86 -2.83 20.01
N LYS A 227 -1.43 -1.90 20.86
CA LYS A 227 -1.93 -1.83 22.24
C LYS A 227 -3.42 -1.48 22.29
N ILE A 228 -3.86 -0.58 21.41
CA ILE A 228 -5.28 -0.18 21.29
C ILE A 228 -6.11 -1.35 20.77
N LEU A 229 -5.61 -2.07 19.77
CA LEU A 229 -6.25 -3.27 19.22
C LEU A 229 -6.35 -4.40 20.24
N GLU A 230 -5.32 -4.60 21.07
CA GLU A 230 -5.34 -5.57 22.19
C GLU A 230 -6.44 -5.21 23.19
N GLN A 231 -6.52 -3.97 23.62
CA GLN A 231 -7.57 -3.49 24.54
C GLN A 231 -8.98 -3.68 23.95
N LEU A 232 -9.16 -3.36 22.67
CA LEU A 232 -10.43 -3.58 21.97
C LEU A 232 -10.79 -5.07 21.93
N ASN A 233 -9.84 -5.96 21.66
CA ASN A 233 -10.07 -7.40 21.61
C ASN A 233 -10.36 -8.01 22.99
N GLU A 234 -9.77 -7.48 24.05
CA GLU A 234 -10.12 -7.85 25.43
C GLU A 234 -11.58 -7.48 25.75
N GLU A 235 -12.01 -6.27 25.39
CA GLU A 235 -13.39 -5.84 25.62
C GLU A 235 -14.40 -6.65 24.77
N ARG A 236 -14.08 -6.93 23.50
CA ARG A 236 -14.88 -7.84 22.66
C ARG A 236 -15.01 -9.23 23.29
N SER A 237 -13.91 -9.78 23.78
CA SER A 237 -13.90 -11.10 24.43
C SER A 237 -14.76 -11.12 25.71
N LYS A 238 -14.72 -10.05 26.49
CA LYS A 238 -15.55 -9.86 27.68
C LYS A 238 -17.03 -9.79 27.32
N ALA A 239 -17.38 -9.01 26.30
CA ALA A 239 -18.76 -8.88 25.82
C ALA A 239 -19.34 -10.24 25.38
N ILE A 240 -18.59 -11.01 24.61
CA ILE A 240 -19.02 -12.36 24.15
C ILE A 240 -19.15 -13.33 25.33
N ARG A 241 -18.24 -13.31 26.30
CA ARG A 241 -18.38 -14.13 27.53
C ARG A 241 -19.64 -13.77 28.31
N ASN A 242 -19.95 -12.47 28.47
CA ASN A 242 -21.12 -12.02 29.19
C ASN A 242 -22.40 -12.48 28.46
N PHE A 243 -22.49 -12.30 27.15
CA PHE A 243 -23.60 -12.81 26.35
C PHE A 243 -23.81 -14.31 26.57
N LYS A 244 -22.73 -15.10 26.45
CA LYS A 244 -22.83 -16.55 26.68
C LYS A 244 -23.31 -16.88 28.09
N SER A 245 -22.80 -16.21 29.11
CA SER A 245 -23.18 -16.39 30.51
C SER A 245 -24.67 -16.08 30.74
N ASP A 246 -25.17 -15.01 30.12
CA ASP A 246 -26.58 -14.61 30.25
C ASP A 246 -27.51 -15.62 29.55
N VAL A 247 -27.11 -16.17 28.42
CA VAL A 247 -27.85 -17.25 27.76
C VAL A 247 -27.84 -18.51 28.60
N ASP A 248 -26.66 -18.95 29.10
CA ASP A 248 -26.54 -20.16 29.92
C ASP A 248 -27.33 -20.06 31.24
N SER A 249 -27.46 -18.85 31.79
CA SER A 249 -28.21 -18.57 33.00
C SER A 249 -29.66 -18.14 32.77
N SER A 250 -30.16 -18.22 31.53
CA SER A 250 -31.52 -17.80 31.12
C SER A 250 -31.86 -16.34 31.44
N LYS A 251 -30.84 -15.47 31.52
CA LYS A 251 -31.03 -14.01 31.68
C LYS A 251 -31.27 -13.32 30.36
N PHE A 252 -30.82 -13.92 29.26
CA PHE A 252 -31.06 -13.44 27.91
C PHE A 252 -31.60 -14.60 27.06
N PRO A 253 -32.63 -14.37 26.18
CA PRO A 253 -33.44 -13.14 26.15
C PRO A 253 -34.41 -13.05 27.37
N ASN A 254 -34.69 -11.83 27.78
CA ASN A 254 -35.74 -11.56 28.79
C ASN A 254 -36.96 -10.93 28.11
N HIS A 255 -37.97 -10.49 28.90
CA HIS A 255 -39.22 -9.89 28.39
C HIS A 255 -39.01 -8.63 27.55
N GLU A 256 -37.91 -7.89 27.73
CA GLU A 256 -37.58 -6.70 26.96
C GLU A 256 -37.07 -7.04 25.56
N HIS A 257 -36.64 -8.28 25.34
CA HIS A 257 -36.07 -8.78 24.09
C HIS A 257 -37.04 -9.70 23.33
N THR A 258 -38.30 -9.84 23.82
CA THR A 258 -39.32 -10.74 23.26
C THR A 258 -40.61 -10.01 22.99
N ILE A 259 -41.36 -10.50 22.05
CA ILE A 259 -42.73 -10.02 21.74
C ILE A 259 -43.69 -11.16 21.98
N SER A 260 -44.73 -10.91 22.79
CA SER A 260 -45.81 -11.83 23.02
C SER A 260 -46.77 -11.88 21.82
N MET A 261 -47.52 -12.95 21.70
CA MET A 261 -48.66 -13.02 20.78
C MET A 261 -49.74 -12.00 21.20
N ASN A 262 -50.59 -11.63 20.25
CA ASN A 262 -51.76 -10.80 20.57
C ASN A 262 -52.69 -11.49 21.58
N ASP A 263 -53.44 -10.71 22.30
CA ASP A 263 -54.35 -11.21 23.32
C ASP A 263 -55.30 -12.28 22.76
N GLY A 264 -55.37 -13.44 23.44
CA GLY A 264 -56.22 -14.60 23.07
C GLY A 264 -55.63 -15.51 21.98
N GLU A 265 -54.63 -15.11 21.21
CA GLU A 265 -54.08 -15.90 20.12
C GLU A 265 -53.25 -17.09 20.62
N LEU A 266 -52.62 -16.99 21.77
CA LEU A 266 -51.90 -18.11 22.37
C LEU A 266 -52.86 -19.25 22.75
N ASP A 267 -54.03 -18.95 23.35
CA ASP A 267 -55.04 -19.95 23.71
C ASP A 267 -55.61 -20.63 22.48
N LEU A 268 -55.84 -19.88 21.40
CA LEU A 268 -56.30 -20.43 20.13
C LEU A 268 -55.26 -21.39 19.52
N LEU A 269 -53.97 -21.03 19.59
CA LEU A 269 -52.87 -21.88 19.13
C LEU A 269 -52.82 -23.16 19.96
N ILE A 270 -52.83 -23.09 21.28
CA ILE A 270 -52.78 -24.24 22.19
C ILE A 270 -53.94 -25.21 21.91
N ASN A 271 -55.17 -24.66 21.71
CA ASN A 271 -56.33 -25.50 21.42
C ASN A 271 -56.28 -26.21 20.05
N LYS A 272 -55.54 -25.64 19.08
CA LYS A 272 -55.35 -26.28 17.76
C LYS A 272 -54.22 -27.31 17.74
N LEU A 273 -53.34 -27.29 18.74
CA LEU A 273 -52.20 -28.23 18.85
C LEU A 273 -52.56 -29.49 19.70
N LYS A 274 -53.67 -29.46 20.39
CA LYS A 274 -54.25 -30.62 21.07
C LYS A 274 -55.07 -31.50 20.11
#